data_06bd71ac47dcb2fc3aab4dce31c52507
#
_entry.id   06bd71ac47dcb2fc3aab4dce31c52507
#
_cell.length_a   1.000
_cell.length_b   1.000
_cell.length_c   1.000
_cell.angle_alpha   90.00
_cell.angle_beta   90.00
_cell.angle_gamma   90.00
#
_symmetry.space_group_name_H-M   'P 1'
#
loop_
_entity.id
_entity.type
_entity.pdbx_description
1 polymer ?
#
loop_
_entity_poly.entity_id
_entity_poly.type
_entity_poly.pdbx_seq_one_letter_code
_entity_poly.pdbx_strand_id
1 'polypeptide(L)'
;MNVLVSNVKGGVGKTTSSVYLAAAAVARGYDPVLLIDADRQASSAEWLEERPVEGVTIVEAPSERTLTRAMSGHDGLGIVDTPPGDERLLQSATSAADAVVIPTRAGGVEFSRVLVTLEMIPARTPRGVVICAARLGTNDLAEAIAWWTAQKVPIWGVIPERVGIAAGPEARLYREGLAEYDAVLRRALRGTR
;
A
#
# COMPACT_ATOMS: atom_id res chain seq x y z
N MET A 1 -12.70 -8.34 2.55
CA MET A 1 -11.33 -8.32 3.14
C MET A 1 -10.62 -7.07 2.68
N ASN A 2 -9.88 -6.38 3.58
CA ASN A 2 -9.24 -5.09 3.30
C ASN A 2 -7.75 -5.11 3.56
N VAL A 3 -6.95 -4.78 2.55
CA VAL A 3 -5.51 -4.54 2.65
C VAL A 3 -5.29 -3.03 2.66
N LEU A 4 -4.85 -2.50 3.79
CA LEU A 4 -4.57 -1.08 3.97
C LEU A 4 -3.15 -0.76 3.51
N VAL A 5 -2.99 0.32 2.74
CA VAL A 5 -1.69 0.88 2.36
C VAL A 5 -1.51 2.19 3.12
N SER A 6 -0.61 2.21 4.08
CA SER A 6 -0.51 3.31 5.03
C SER A 6 0.92 3.66 5.41
N ASN A 7 1.19 4.93 5.52
CA ASN A 7 2.35 5.53 6.19
C ASN A 7 2.00 6.98 6.50
N VAL A 8 2.32 7.44 7.72
CA VAL A 8 2.11 8.84 8.13
C VAL A 8 2.91 9.83 7.27
N LYS A 9 3.95 9.38 6.57
CA LYS A 9 4.76 10.20 5.67
C LYS A 9 4.18 10.26 4.26
N GLY A 10 4.22 11.47 3.67
CA GLY A 10 3.92 11.69 2.24
C GLY A 10 5.06 11.27 1.31
N GLY A 11 4.77 10.96 0.05
CA GLY A 11 5.76 10.70 -1.01
C GLY A 11 6.55 9.39 -0.91
N VAL A 12 6.09 8.43 -0.09
CA VAL A 12 6.75 7.13 0.10
C VAL A 12 6.25 6.04 -0.86
N GLY A 13 5.28 6.36 -1.72
CA GLY A 13 4.72 5.42 -2.70
C GLY A 13 3.41 4.74 -2.27
N LYS A 14 2.60 5.34 -1.40
CA LYS A 14 1.30 4.78 -0.99
C LYS A 14 0.38 4.57 -2.19
N THR A 15 0.02 5.64 -2.89
CA THR A 15 -0.86 5.58 -4.08
C THR A 15 -0.34 4.63 -5.14
N THR A 16 0.96 4.69 -5.46
CA THR A 16 1.59 3.74 -6.39
C THR A 16 1.40 2.30 -5.92
N SER A 17 1.67 2.02 -4.63
CA SER A 17 1.50 0.69 -4.08
C SER A 17 0.05 0.22 -4.11
N SER A 18 -0.90 1.12 -3.83
CA SER A 18 -2.33 0.83 -3.82
C SER A 18 -2.82 0.43 -5.21
N VAL A 19 -2.48 1.19 -6.24
CA VAL A 19 -2.85 0.91 -7.64
C VAL A 19 -2.24 -0.42 -8.11
N TYR A 20 -0.93 -0.64 -7.85
CA TYR A 20 -0.28 -1.88 -8.26
C TYR A 20 -0.77 -3.11 -7.48
N LEU A 21 -1.13 -2.97 -6.20
CA LEU A 21 -1.74 -4.06 -5.43
C LEU A 21 -3.13 -4.41 -5.96
N ALA A 22 -3.93 -3.41 -6.34
CA ALA A 22 -5.22 -3.65 -6.98
C ALA A 22 -5.07 -4.36 -8.33
N ALA A 23 -4.13 -3.93 -9.17
CA ALA A 23 -3.81 -4.59 -10.44
C ALA A 23 -3.32 -6.04 -10.22
N ALA A 24 -2.47 -6.28 -9.21
CA ALA A 24 -2.02 -7.61 -8.85
C ALA A 24 -3.16 -8.50 -8.34
N ALA A 25 -4.13 -7.94 -7.63
CA ALA A 25 -5.31 -8.65 -7.16
C ALA A 25 -6.17 -9.16 -8.32
N VAL A 26 -6.46 -8.29 -9.30
CA VAL A 26 -7.18 -8.70 -10.53
C VAL A 26 -6.39 -9.76 -11.30
N ALA A 27 -5.08 -9.58 -11.48
CA ALA A 27 -4.23 -10.57 -12.16
C ALA A 27 -4.23 -11.94 -11.46
N ARG A 28 -4.57 -12.01 -10.18
CA ARG A 28 -4.76 -13.24 -9.40
C ARG A 28 -6.17 -13.81 -9.44
N GLY A 29 -7.08 -13.16 -10.14
CA GLY A 29 -8.47 -13.59 -10.26
C GLY A 29 -9.37 -13.19 -9.09
N TYR A 30 -8.98 -12.20 -8.29
CA TYR A 30 -9.91 -11.59 -7.34
C TYR A 30 -10.95 -10.77 -8.10
N ASP A 31 -12.23 -10.97 -7.76
CA ASP A 31 -13.37 -10.27 -8.32
C ASP A 31 -14.52 -10.27 -7.28
N PRO A 32 -15.05 -9.12 -6.89
CA PRO A 32 -14.61 -7.78 -7.24
C PRO A 32 -13.34 -7.33 -6.51
N VAL A 33 -12.57 -6.43 -7.15
CA VAL A 33 -11.48 -5.69 -6.52
C VAL A 33 -11.88 -4.23 -6.40
N LEU A 34 -11.88 -3.70 -5.18
CA LEU A 34 -12.14 -2.29 -4.90
C LEU A 34 -10.82 -1.59 -4.56
N LEU A 35 -10.54 -0.45 -5.20
CA LEU A 35 -9.57 0.51 -4.72
C LEU A 35 -10.34 1.61 -3.97
N ILE A 36 -10.11 1.73 -2.67
CA ILE A 36 -10.79 2.70 -1.81
C ILE A 36 -9.81 3.85 -1.58
N ASP A 37 -10.09 5.01 -2.20
CA ASP A 37 -9.28 6.22 -2.03
C ASP A 37 -9.78 7.03 -0.84
N ALA A 38 -9.00 7.02 0.24
CA ALA A 38 -9.31 7.77 1.44
C ALA A 38 -8.59 9.12 1.51
N ASP A 39 -7.78 9.47 0.50
CA ASP A 39 -7.12 10.77 0.41
C ASP A 39 -8.07 11.80 -0.21
N ARG A 40 -8.17 12.99 0.39
CA ARG A 40 -8.93 14.10 -0.19
C ARG A 40 -8.33 14.62 -1.49
N GLN A 41 -7.06 14.33 -1.75
CA GLN A 41 -6.42 14.66 -3.02
C GLN A 41 -6.84 13.71 -4.16
N ALA A 42 -7.52 12.60 -3.83
CA ALA A 42 -8.06 11.63 -4.78
C ALA A 42 -7.03 11.10 -5.82
N SER A 43 -5.76 11.00 -5.41
CA SER A 43 -4.67 10.68 -6.36
C SER A 43 -4.76 9.29 -6.98
N SER A 44 -5.32 8.30 -6.26
CA SER A 44 -5.55 6.97 -6.83
C SER A 44 -6.79 6.93 -7.71
N ALA A 45 -7.80 7.77 -7.44
CA ALA A 45 -8.97 7.94 -8.29
C ALA A 45 -8.58 8.60 -9.63
N GLU A 46 -7.88 9.73 -9.58
CA GLU A 46 -7.35 10.40 -10.77
C GLU A 46 -6.47 9.45 -11.60
N TRP A 47 -5.60 8.67 -10.95
CA TRP A 47 -4.78 7.68 -11.65
C TRP A 47 -5.61 6.66 -12.43
N LEU A 48 -6.66 6.10 -11.81
CA LEU A 48 -7.50 5.10 -12.48
C LEU A 48 -8.44 5.70 -13.54
N GLU A 49 -8.79 6.99 -13.43
CA GLU A 49 -9.49 7.71 -14.50
C GLU A 49 -8.61 7.85 -15.74
N GLU A 50 -7.33 8.23 -15.58
CA GLU A 50 -6.38 8.34 -16.67
C GLU A 50 -5.92 6.99 -17.23
N ARG A 51 -5.78 6.00 -16.35
CA ARG A 51 -5.26 4.67 -16.66
C ARG A 51 -6.06 3.58 -15.96
N PRO A 52 -7.22 3.24 -16.48
CA PRO A 52 -8.08 2.19 -15.90
C PRO A 52 -7.35 0.84 -15.81
N VAL A 53 -7.56 0.16 -14.70
CA VAL A 53 -7.25 -1.25 -14.53
C VAL A 53 -8.55 -2.02 -14.66
N GLU A 54 -8.71 -2.78 -15.73
CA GLU A 54 -9.89 -3.61 -15.93
C GLU A 54 -10.11 -4.55 -14.73
N GLY A 55 -11.33 -4.60 -14.21
CA GLY A 55 -11.66 -5.39 -13.00
C GLY A 55 -11.44 -4.67 -11.67
N VAL A 56 -10.94 -3.42 -11.66
CA VAL A 56 -10.85 -2.59 -10.46
C VAL A 56 -11.95 -1.53 -10.46
N THR A 57 -12.72 -1.50 -9.38
CA THR A 57 -13.68 -0.43 -9.11
C THR A 57 -13.09 0.56 -8.11
N ILE A 58 -13.13 1.86 -8.42
CA ILE A 58 -12.68 2.92 -7.53
C ILE A 58 -13.84 3.45 -6.66
N VAL A 59 -13.56 3.70 -5.38
CA VAL A 59 -14.50 4.29 -4.42
C VAL A 59 -13.79 5.38 -3.64
N GLU A 60 -14.23 6.62 -3.76
CA GLU A 60 -13.74 7.72 -2.95
C GLU A 60 -14.36 7.70 -1.55
N ALA A 61 -13.52 7.76 -0.53
CA ALA A 61 -13.94 7.65 0.87
C ALA A 61 -13.11 8.57 1.81
N PRO A 62 -13.10 9.90 1.58
CA PRO A 62 -12.18 10.84 2.23
C PRO A 62 -12.56 11.20 3.68
N SER A 63 -13.51 10.52 4.29
CA SER A 63 -13.91 10.71 5.68
C SER A 63 -13.98 9.39 6.42
N GLU A 64 -13.80 9.40 7.74
CA GLU A 64 -13.90 8.21 8.58
C GLU A 64 -15.22 7.44 8.33
N ARG A 65 -16.35 8.16 8.24
CA ARG A 65 -17.67 7.56 7.98
C ARG A 65 -17.76 6.88 6.61
N THR A 66 -17.28 7.55 5.55
CA THR A 66 -17.31 6.99 4.20
C THR A 66 -16.33 5.83 4.07
N LEU A 67 -15.16 5.93 4.69
CA LEU A 67 -14.15 4.87 4.70
C LEU A 67 -14.65 3.61 5.41
N THR A 68 -15.21 3.75 6.63
CA THR A 68 -15.79 2.62 7.36
C THR A 68 -16.88 1.93 6.55
N ARG A 69 -17.75 2.72 5.90
CA ARG A 69 -18.80 2.17 5.04
C ARG A 69 -18.23 1.44 3.83
N ALA A 70 -17.24 2.02 3.15
CA ALA A 70 -16.60 1.40 1.99
C ALA A 70 -15.89 0.10 2.37
N MET A 71 -15.14 0.09 3.48
CA MET A 71 -14.41 -1.11 3.96
C MET A 71 -15.33 -2.24 4.42
N SER A 72 -16.55 -1.93 4.92
CA SER A 72 -17.52 -2.94 5.38
C SER A 72 -18.56 -3.32 4.35
N GLY A 73 -18.68 -2.56 3.28
CA GLY A 73 -19.81 -2.66 2.32
C GLY A 73 -19.53 -3.49 1.07
N HIS A 74 -18.50 -4.36 1.09
CA HIS A 74 -18.17 -5.20 -0.08
C HIS A 74 -17.78 -6.62 0.30
N ASP A 75 -18.00 -7.57 -0.60
CA ASP A 75 -17.67 -8.99 -0.43
C ASP A 75 -16.33 -9.39 -1.09
N GLY A 76 -15.68 -8.48 -1.80
CA GLY A 76 -14.43 -8.71 -2.53
C GLY A 76 -13.17 -8.36 -1.75
N LEU A 77 -12.11 -8.06 -2.50
CA LEU A 77 -10.84 -7.57 -1.97
C LEU A 77 -10.78 -6.05 -2.09
N GLY A 78 -10.74 -5.34 -0.95
CA GLY A 78 -10.50 -3.91 -0.87
C GLY A 78 -9.01 -3.60 -0.70
N ILE A 79 -8.49 -2.72 -1.53
CA ILE A 79 -7.19 -2.09 -1.34
C ILE A 79 -7.46 -0.64 -0.92
N VAL A 80 -6.95 -0.22 0.22
CA VAL A 80 -7.27 1.10 0.78
C VAL A 80 -6.05 2.00 0.70
N ASP A 81 -6.13 3.06 -0.09
CA ASP A 81 -5.12 4.12 -0.16
C ASP A 81 -5.41 5.21 0.87
N THR A 82 -4.43 5.57 1.70
CA THR A 82 -4.64 6.51 2.80
C THR A 82 -3.87 7.83 2.63
N PRO A 83 -4.44 8.96 3.12
CA PRO A 83 -3.72 10.22 3.14
C PRO A 83 -2.51 10.16 4.08
N PRO A 84 -1.51 11.04 3.89
CA PRO A 84 -0.50 11.27 4.91
C PRO A 84 -1.07 12.09 6.08
N GLY A 85 -0.64 11.80 7.32
CA GLY A 85 -0.81 12.69 8.46
C GLY A 85 -2.20 12.78 9.10
N ASP A 86 -3.23 12.11 8.60
CA ASP A 86 -4.55 12.05 9.27
C ASP A 86 -4.59 10.87 10.25
N GLU A 87 -4.10 11.11 11.47
CA GLU A 87 -3.97 10.07 12.49
C GLU A 87 -5.31 9.42 12.88
N ARG A 88 -6.41 10.19 12.92
CA ARG A 88 -7.73 9.65 13.29
C ARG A 88 -8.26 8.71 12.22
N LEU A 89 -8.18 9.13 10.97
CA LEU A 89 -8.59 8.30 9.84
C LEU A 89 -7.71 7.05 9.75
N LEU A 90 -6.39 7.19 9.96
CA LEU A 90 -5.46 6.06 9.97
C LEU A 90 -5.76 5.08 11.11
N GLN A 91 -6.06 5.55 12.32
CA GLN A 91 -6.41 4.71 13.44
C GLN A 91 -7.71 3.92 13.20
N SER A 92 -8.73 4.57 12.63
CA SER A 92 -9.98 3.92 12.23
C SER A 92 -9.72 2.87 11.15
N ALA A 93 -8.99 3.22 10.10
CA ALA A 93 -8.64 2.33 9.00
C ALA A 93 -7.81 1.11 9.44
N THR A 94 -6.77 1.30 10.27
CA THR A 94 -5.92 0.21 10.76
C THR A 94 -6.68 -0.76 11.67
N SER A 95 -7.67 -0.28 12.41
CA SER A 95 -8.52 -1.11 13.26
C SER A 95 -9.46 -2.02 12.47
N ALA A 96 -9.85 -1.61 11.26
CA ALA A 96 -10.75 -2.32 10.35
C ALA A 96 -10.01 -3.11 9.25
N ALA A 97 -8.70 -2.98 9.16
CA ALA A 97 -7.89 -3.66 8.15
C ALA A 97 -7.58 -5.10 8.52
N ASP A 98 -7.61 -6.00 7.54
CA ASP A 98 -7.18 -7.39 7.68
C ASP A 98 -5.66 -7.52 7.56
N ALA A 99 -5.00 -6.61 6.82
CA ALA A 99 -3.53 -6.52 6.72
C ALA A 99 -3.11 -5.09 6.39
N VAL A 100 -1.87 -4.71 6.79
CA VAL A 100 -1.32 -3.38 6.53
C VAL A 100 0.00 -3.46 5.78
N VAL A 101 0.04 -2.89 4.59
CA VAL A 101 1.23 -2.67 3.78
C VAL A 101 1.79 -1.28 4.11
N ILE A 102 3.06 -1.19 4.47
CA ILE A 102 3.69 0.07 4.86
C ILE A 102 4.79 0.42 3.86
N PRO A 103 4.48 1.21 2.80
CA PRO A 103 5.48 1.68 1.87
C PRO A 103 6.47 2.61 2.56
N THR A 104 7.76 2.43 2.28
CA THR A 104 8.86 3.27 2.79
C THR A 104 9.96 3.36 1.74
N ARG A 105 10.96 4.21 1.96
CA ARG A 105 12.18 4.26 1.15
C ARG A 105 13.39 3.79 1.95
N ALA A 106 14.48 3.48 1.27
CA ALA A 106 15.74 3.10 1.90
C ALA A 106 16.47 4.33 2.46
N GLY A 107 15.97 4.91 3.56
CA GLY A 107 16.63 6.07 4.18
C GLY A 107 16.28 6.18 5.67
N GLY A 108 17.26 6.55 6.51
CA GLY A 108 17.11 6.55 7.96
C GLY A 108 16.01 7.47 8.50
N VAL A 109 15.76 8.61 7.84
CA VAL A 109 14.69 9.56 8.22
C VAL A 109 13.30 8.93 8.04
N GLU A 110 13.16 7.96 7.14
CA GLU A 110 11.90 7.26 6.86
C GLU A 110 11.52 6.30 7.98
N PHE A 111 12.51 5.72 8.67
CA PHE A 111 12.29 4.65 9.65
C PHE A 111 11.47 5.13 10.86
N SER A 112 11.73 6.34 11.36
CA SER A 112 10.97 6.91 12.48
C SER A 112 9.48 7.06 12.16
N ARG A 113 9.14 7.39 10.92
CA ARG A 113 7.75 7.55 10.47
C ARG A 113 7.03 6.21 10.32
N VAL A 114 7.75 5.19 9.89
CA VAL A 114 7.21 3.83 9.87
C VAL A 114 6.95 3.32 11.29
N LEU A 115 7.83 3.61 12.27
CA LEU A 115 7.60 3.23 13.67
C LEU A 115 6.31 3.86 14.22
N VAL A 116 6.07 5.15 13.95
CA VAL A 116 4.81 5.81 14.32
C VAL A 116 3.61 5.11 13.67
N THR A 117 3.73 4.73 12.39
CA THR A 117 2.66 3.99 11.70
C THR A 117 2.43 2.62 12.36
N LEU A 118 3.50 1.91 12.74
CA LEU A 118 3.41 0.59 13.38
C LEU A 118 2.72 0.65 14.75
N GLU A 119 2.89 1.72 15.51
CA GLU A 119 2.24 1.93 16.80
C GLU A 119 0.70 2.07 16.68
N MET A 120 0.22 2.55 15.52
CA MET A 120 -1.22 2.69 15.25
C MET A 120 -1.89 1.37 14.86
N ILE A 121 -1.11 0.35 14.46
CA ILE A 121 -1.64 -0.91 13.96
C ILE A 121 -1.84 -1.88 15.14
N PRO A 122 -3.07 -2.42 15.33
CA PRO A 122 -3.31 -3.41 16.37
C PRO A 122 -2.33 -4.60 16.29
N ALA A 123 -1.83 -5.07 17.42
CA ALA A 123 -0.77 -6.08 17.47
C ALA A 123 -1.10 -7.36 16.68
N ARG A 124 -2.38 -7.72 16.63
CA ARG A 124 -2.89 -8.90 15.90
C ARG A 124 -2.94 -8.73 14.39
N THR A 125 -2.95 -7.49 13.88
CA THR A 125 -3.09 -7.22 12.45
C THR A 125 -1.77 -7.49 11.73
N PRO A 126 -1.73 -8.40 10.74
CA PRO A 126 -0.57 -8.64 9.91
C PRO A 126 -0.09 -7.35 9.24
N ARG A 127 1.21 -7.12 9.28
CA ARG A 127 1.80 -5.91 8.73
C ARG A 127 3.21 -6.14 8.23
N GLY A 128 3.62 -5.39 7.23
CA GLY A 128 4.97 -5.47 6.72
C GLY A 128 5.35 -4.25 5.91
N VAL A 129 6.64 -3.94 5.92
CA VAL A 129 7.20 -2.84 5.14
C VAL A 129 7.44 -3.27 3.70
N VAL A 130 7.27 -2.31 2.78
CA VAL A 130 7.65 -2.43 1.37
C VAL A 130 8.62 -1.30 1.06
N ILE A 131 9.86 -1.66 0.73
CA ILE A 131 10.90 -0.69 0.40
C ILE A 131 10.71 -0.30 -1.07
N CYS A 132 10.16 0.90 -1.30
CA CYS A 132 9.86 1.44 -2.63
C CYS A 132 11.01 2.24 -3.21
N ALA A 133 11.06 2.34 -4.54
CA ALA A 133 12.11 3.02 -5.31
C ALA A 133 13.52 2.62 -4.85
N ALA A 134 13.71 1.32 -4.64
CA ALA A 134 14.95 0.76 -4.13
C ALA A 134 16.02 0.73 -5.23
N ARG A 135 17.17 1.31 -4.96
CA ARG A 135 18.36 1.20 -5.82
C ARG A 135 19.09 -0.07 -5.46
N LEU A 136 18.95 -1.08 -6.31
CA LEU A 136 19.56 -2.39 -6.07
C LEU A 136 21.10 -2.29 -6.04
N GLY A 137 21.72 -3.05 -5.14
CA GLY A 137 23.17 -3.10 -4.99
C GLY A 137 23.78 -1.92 -4.24
N THR A 138 22.97 -1.06 -3.61
CA THR A 138 23.46 0.06 -2.79
C THR A 138 23.58 -0.31 -1.32
N ASN A 139 24.50 0.37 -0.62
CA ASN A 139 24.64 0.23 0.83
C ASN A 139 23.37 0.68 1.56
N ASP A 140 22.73 1.76 1.12
CA ASP A 140 21.51 2.28 1.73
C ASP A 140 20.39 1.22 1.77
N LEU A 141 20.23 0.46 0.69
CA LEU A 141 19.27 -0.63 0.66
C LEU A 141 19.65 -1.77 1.62
N ALA A 142 20.91 -2.13 1.65
CA ALA A 142 21.41 -3.18 2.53
C ALA A 142 21.23 -2.78 4.01
N GLU A 143 21.55 -1.55 4.36
CA GLU A 143 21.36 -0.98 5.70
C GLU A 143 19.88 -0.94 6.09
N ALA A 144 19.00 -0.52 5.17
CA ALA A 144 17.56 -0.51 5.40
C ALA A 144 17.03 -1.92 5.70
N ILE A 145 17.43 -2.93 4.90
CA ILE A 145 17.04 -4.32 5.11
C ILE A 145 17.54 -4.84 6.47
N ALA A 146 18.81 -4.59 6.79
CA ALA A 146 19.41 -4.98 8.05
C ALA A 146 18.69 -4.34 9.24
N TRP A 147 18.36 -3.06 9.13
CA TRP A 147 17.65 -2.32 10.17
C TRP A 147 16.25 -2.88 10.45
N TRP A 148 15.43 -3.08 9.40
CA TRP A 148 14.08 -3.66 9.56
C TRP A 148 14.12 -5.07 10.11
N THR A 149 15.12 -5.87 9.69
CA THR A 149 15.35 -7.21 10.22
C THR A 149 15.67 -7.18 11.72
N ALA A 150 16.53 -6.26 12.15
CA ALA A 150 16.88 -6.06 13.55
C ALA A 150 15.66 -5.62 14.40
N GLN A 151 14.76 -4.81 13.84
CA GLN A 151 13.51 -4.41 14.47
C GLN A 151 12.45 -5.53 14.47
N LYS A 152 12.73 -6.68 13.85
CA LYS A 152 11.76 -7.78 13.68
C LYS A 152 10.48 -7.37 12.94
N VAL A 153 10.57 -6.36 12.08
CA VAL A 153 9.48 -5.92 11.21
C VAL A 153 9.59 -6.68 9.87
N PRO A 154 8.56 -7.42 9.46
CA PRO A 154 8.59 -8.16 8.20
C PRO A 154 8.78 -7.23 7.00
N ILE A 155 9.71 -7.57 6.10
CA ILE A 155 9.86 -6.94 4.80
C ILE A 155 9.03 -7.76 3.81
N TRP A 156 7.92 -7.20 3.34
CA TRP A 156 7.03 -7.88 2.39
C TRP A 156 7.46 -7.70 0.94
N GLY A 157 8.22 -6.66 0.65
CA GLY A 157 8.76 -6.46 -0.69
C GLY A 157 9.84 -5.41 -0.77
N VAL A 158 10.63 -5.53 -1.84
CA VAL A 158 11.56 -4.50 -2.31
C VAL A 158 11.14 -4.19 -3.74
N ILE A 159 10.70 -2.99 -3.99
CA ILE A 159 10.26 -2.51 -5.30
C ILE A 159 11.40 -1.68 -5.89
N PRO A 160 12.07 -2.18 -6.93
CA PRO A 160 13.18 -1.46 -7.55
C PRO A 160 12.75 -0.09 -8.11
N GLU A 161 13.69 0.86 -8.10
CA GLU A 161 13.50 2.11 -8.82
C GLU A 161 13.43 1.81 -10.32
N ARG A 162 12.29 2.11 -10.95
CA ARG A 162 12.04 1.92 -12.38
C ARG A 162 11.29 3.11 -12.95
N VAL A 163 11.65 3.51 -14.14
CA VAL A 163 11.02 4.64 -14.83
C VAL A 163 9.51 4.39 -15.01
N GLY A 164 9.12 3.18 -15.41
CA GLY A 164 7.72 2.82 -15.60
C GLY A 164 6.88 2.87 -14.32
N ILE A 165 7.45 2.59 -13.15
CA ILE A 165 6.75 2.73 -11.87
C ILE A 165 6.71 4.21 -11.46
N ALA A 166 7.81 4.95 -11.65
CA ALA A 166 7.92 6.35 -11.28
C ALA A 166 7.04 7.27 -12.15
N ALA A 167 6.74 6.86 -13.37
CA ALA A 167 5.90 7.61 -14.31
C ALA A 167 4.41 7.71 -13.84
N GLY A 168 4.01 6.93 -12.86
CA GLY A 168 2.65 7.02 -12.33
C GLY A 168 1.59 6.75 -13.40
N PRO A 169 0.56 7.63 -13.55
CA PRO A 169 -0.48 7.47 -14.57
C PRO A 169 0.04 7.50 -16.01
N GLU A 170 1.19 8.13 -16.25
CA GLU A 170 1.83 8.16 -17.57
C GLU A 170 2.48 6.83 -17.97
N ALA A 171 2.61 5.88 -17.03
CA ALA A 171 3.15 4.56 -17.29
C ALA A 171 2.33 3.83 -18.36
N ARG A 172 3.00 3.33 -19.40
CA ARG A 172 2.30 2.67 -20.51
C ARG A 172 1.64 1.35 -20.13
N LEU A 173 2.18 0.65 -19.15
CA LEU A 173 1.70 -0.67 -18.71
C LEU A 173 2.11 -0.90 -17.25
N TYR A 174 1.24 -1.54 -16.47
CA TYR A 174 1.55 -2.04 -15.12
C TYR A 174 2.53 -3.22 -15.08
N ARG A 175 3.15 -3.58 -16.20
CA ARG A 175 4.05 -4.76 -16.29
C ARG A 175 5.29 -4.64 -15.42
N GLU A 176 5.86 -3.42 -15.35
CA GLU A 176 6.99 -3.18 -14.47
C GLU A 176 6.50 -3.06 -13.02
N GLY A 177 7.00 -3.92 -12.15
CA GLY A 177 6.63 -3.93 -10.74
C GLY A 177 5.45 -4.84 -10.37
N LEU A 178 4.66 -5.32 -11.33
CA LEU A 178 3.49 -6.16 -11.04
C LEU A 178 3.88 -7.45 -10.30
N ALA A 179 4.99 -8.09 -10.67
CA ALA A 179 5.46 -9.31 -10.03
C ALA A 179 5.91 -9.07 -8.58
N GLU A 180 6.56 -7.94 -8.33
CA GLU A 180 6.98 -7.55 -6.98
C GLU A 180 5.77 -7.26 -6.10
N TYR A 181 4.77 -6.52 -6.62
CA TYR A 181 3.54 -6.24 -5.89
C TYR A 181 2.64 -7.47 -5.73
N ASP A 182 2.65 -8.41 -6.67
CA ASP A 182 2.02 -9.72 -6.49
C ASP A 182 2.62 -10.48 -5.30
N ALA A 183 3.94 -10.45 -5.15
CA ALA A 183 4.62 -11.06 -4.00
C ALA A 183 4.25 -10.36 -2.68
N VAL A 184 4.12 -9.03 -2.67
CA VAL A 184 3.64 -8.26 -1.51
C VAL A 184 2.22 -8.67 -1.16
N LEU A 185 1.30 -8.68 -2.12
CA LEU A 185 -0.10 -9.06 -1.92
C LEU A 185 -0.22 -10.45 -1.32
N ARG A 186 0.52 -11.43 -1.87
CA ARG A 186 0.52 -12.80 -1.31
C ARG A 186 0.95 -12.86 0.16
N ARG A 187 1.91 -12.03 0.58
CA ARG A 187 2.35 -11.99 1.97
C ARG A 187 1.31 -11.33 2.86
N ALA A 188 0.70 -10.24 2.42
CA ALA A 188 -0.40 -9.59 3.12
C ALA A 188 -1.57 -10.56 3.35
N LEU A 189 -1.97 -11.30 2.32
CA LEU A 189 -3.11 -12.23 2.37
C LEU A 189 -2.84 -13.52 3.17
N ARG A 190 -1.58 -13.96 3.30
CA ARG A 190 -1.22 -15.13 4.12
C ARG A 190 -1.36 -14.89 5.62
N GLY A 191 -1.19 -13.67 6.06
CA GLY A 191 -1.30 -13.29 7.46
C GLY A 191 -2.74 -13.19 7.97
N THR A 192 -3.73 -13.27 7.06
CA THR A 192 -5.17 -13.10 7.37
C THR A 192 -5.93 -14.43 7.55
N ARG A 193 -5.23 -15.59 7.46
CA ARG A 193 -5.81 -16.93 7.62
C ARG A 193 -5.66 -17.46 9.04
#